data_4f8df295e46ae7ce83756d8bd29e5aea
#
_entry.id   4f8df295e46ae7ce83756d8bd29e5aea
#
_cell.length_a   1.000
_cell.length_b   1.000
_cell.length_c   1.000
_cell.angle_alpha   90.00
_cell.angle_beta   90.00
_cell.angle_gamma   90.00
#
_symmetry.space_group_name_H-M   'P 1'
#
loop_
_entity.id
_entity.type
_entity.pdbx_description
1 polymer ?
#
loop_
_entity_poly.entity_id
_entity_poly.type
_entity_poly.pdbx_seq_one_letter_code
_entity_poly.pdbx_strand_id
1 'polypeptide(L)'
;MPDFELRRFAGPVVHTEQLDGVRVAHLTDQHVGRVTSHDVQVGAVELTNAQEPDIVVLSGDFVAHSQEFLDQLVDVIGRFEAPVFGVLGNHDHWSGADEVRWALRKGGAEVLDNAWTSIEVKHQRLQIVGLDDAYTGNADLTRATKGLDPRTATIGLSHIAEEADALWDRGVPMVFSGHTHAGQVTLARLHEFILGRVVGHKYVHGLYGTRGGERPGAVYVGAGIGAAVVPVRLGARGRREVAVFELGASIGAFEEHHEEQQPARGRAPSVELRRKRVVEAQQKSAKRRAAARRKGINPFAE
;
A
#
# COMPACT_ATOMS: atom_id res chain seq x y z
N MET A 1 22.91 -6.14 -6.95
CA MET A 1 21.50 -5.71 -7.05
C MET A 1 20.89 -5.69 -5.66
N PRO A 2 19.98 -4.79 -5.34
CA PRO A 2 19.23 -4.87 -4.08
C PRO A 2 18.53 -6.23 -3.96
N ASP A 3 18.48 -6.79 -2.74
CA ASP A 3 17.85 -8.09 -2.49
C ASP A 3 16.34 -7.89 -2.37
N PHE A 4 15.61 -8.23 -3.44
CA PHE A 4 14.15 -8.18 -3.50
C PHE A 4 13.56 -9.59 -3.39
N GLU A 5 12.43 -9.70 -2.73
CA GLU A 5 11.55 -10.85 -2.75
C GLU A 5 10.41 -10.60 -3.74
N LEU A 6 10.25 -11.49 -4.70
CA LEU A 6 9.09 -11.50 -5.59
C LEU A 6 8.10 -12.53 -5.08
N ARG A 7 6.87 -12.09 -4.80
CA ARG A 7 5.79 -12.97 -4.36
C ARG A 7 4.67 -13.01 -5.38
N ARG A 8 4.09 -14.18 -5.59
CA ARG A 8 2.99 -14.39 -6.53
C ARG A 8 1.80 -15.03 -5.86
N PHE A 9 0.61 -14.52 -6.18
CA PHE A 9 -0.66 -14.97 -5.61
C PHE A 9 -1.74 -15.04 -6.68
N ALA A 10 -2.69 -15.95 -6.51
CA ALA A 10 -4.00 -15.85 -7.14
C ALA A 10 -4.88 -14.88 -6.35
N GLY A 11 -5.76 -14.20 -7.04
CA GLY A 11 -6.77 -13.33 -6.43
C GLY A 11 -7.90 -14.09 -5.72
N PRO A 12 -8.91 -13.38 -5.19
CA PRO A 12 -10.10 -13.99 -4.62
C PRO A 12 -10.88 -14.83 -5.64
N VAL A 13 -11.53 -15.89 -5.16
CA VAL A 13 -12.36 -16.78 -5.99
C VAL A 13 -13.45 -16.03 -6.75
N VAL A 14 -14.05 -15.01 -6.15
CA VAL A 14 -15.09 -14.20 -6.82
C VAL A 14 -14.57 -13.57 -8.12
N HIS A 15 -13.27 -13.31 -8.24
CA HIS A 15 -12.70 -12.76 -9.47
C HIS A 15 -12.54 -13.80 -10.59
N THR A 16 -12.57 -15.12 -10.29
CA THR A 16 -12.44 -16.15 -11.33
C THR A 16 -13.63 -16.19 -12.28
N GLU A 17 -14.79 -15.67 -11.86
CA GLU A 17 -15.98 -15.57 -12.69
C GLU A 17 -16.05 -14.25 -13.48
N GLN A 18 -15.27 -13.27 -13.09
CA GLN A 18 -15.35 -11.89 -13.61
C GLN A 18 -14.13 -11.49 -14.44
N LEU A 19 -12.98 -12.11 -14.19
CA LEU A 19 -11.70 -11.75 -14.77
C LEU A 19 -10.97 -12.98 -15.31
N ASP A 20 -10.14 -12.76 -16.33
CA ASP A 20 -9.26 -13.77 -16.91
C ASP A 20 -7.83 -13.20 -16.99
N GLY A 21 -7.00 -13.61 -16.03
CA GLY A 21 -5.57 -13.33 -15.99
C GLY A 21 -5.21 -11.83 -15.94
N VAL A 22 -5.91 -11.02 -15.14
CA VAL A 22 -5.52 -9.63 -14.87
C VAL A 22 -4.42 -9.60 -13.82
N ARG A 23 -3.23 -9.12 -14.22
CA ARG A 23 -2.04 -9.09 -13.36
C ARG A 23 -1.88 -7.73 -12.68
N VAL A 24 -1.92 -7.75 -11.35
CA VAL A 24 -1.77 -6.58 -10.48
C VAL A 24 -0.44 -6.67 -9.75
N ALA A 25 0.46 -5.70 -9.93
CA ALA A 25 1.66 -5.57 -9.11
C ALA A 25 1.40 -4.63 -7.94
N HIS A 26 1.79 -5.03 -6.75
CA HIS A 26 1.69 -4.23 -5.53
C HIS A 26 3.05 -3.90 -4.95
N LEU A 27 3.26 -2.61 -4.70
CA LEU A 27 4.38 -2.07 -3.94
C LEU A 27 3.86 -1.11 -2.86
N THR A 28 4.63 -0.93 -1.80
CA THR A 28 4.28 -0.04 -0.70
C THR A 28 5.53 0.52 -0.03
N ASP A 29 5.36 1.56 0.80
CA ASP A 29 6.41 2.07 1.67
C ASP A 29 7.73 2.34 0.93
N GLN A 30 7.69 3.08 -0.17
CA GLN A 30 8.87 3.41 -0.96
C GLN A 30 9.85 4.28 -0.17
N HIS A 31 9.33 5.19 0.67
CA HIS A 31 10.14 6.08 1.49
C HIS A 31 11.30 6.72 0.72
N VAL A 32 10.96 7.32 -0.43
CA VAL A 32 11.93 8.09 -1.21
C VAL A 32 12.56 9.14 -0.30
N GLY A 33 13.89 9.15 -0.25
CA GLY A 33 14.63 10.01 0.67
C GLY A 33 16.05 9.54 0.90
N ARG A 34 16.69 10.07 1.95
CA ARG A 34 18.12 9.83 2.22
C ARG A 34 18.46 8.39 2.64
N VAL A 35 17.49 7.68 3.21
CA VAL A 35 17.71 6.32 3.78
C VAL A 35 17.59 5.24 2.71
N THR A 36 16.68 5.43 1.75
CA THR A 36 16.49 4.51 0.63
C THR A 36 17.13 5.10 -0.61
N SER A 37 18.15 4.44 -1.14
CA SER A 37 18.84 4.94 -2.33
C SER A 37 17.94 4.92 -3.56
N HIS A 38 18.23 5.80 -4.51
CA HIS A 38 17.52 5.85 -5.80
C HIS A 38 17.60 4.53 -6.56
N ASP A 39 18.75 3.86 -6.56
CA ASP A 39 18.96 2.56 -7.23
C ASP A 39 18.04 1.46 -6.66
N VAL A 40 17.71 1.51 -5.36
CA VAL A 40 16.72 0.59 -4.76
C VAL A 40 15.35 0.86 -5.33
N GLN A 41 14.96 2.12 -5.47
CA GLN A 41 13.64 2.49 -6.03
C GLN A 41 13.54 2.07 -7.50
N VAL A 42 14.56 2.39 -8.30
CA VAL A 42 14.62 2.01 -9.72
C VAL A 42 14.62 0.49 -9.88
N GLY A 43 15.42 -0.24 -9.08
CA GLY A 43 15.44 -1.70 -9.13
C GLY A 43 14.10 -2.35 -8.78
N ALA A 44 13.32 -1.74 -7.88
CA ALA A 44 11.96 -2.20 -7.60
C ALA A 44 11.01 -2.00 -8.80
N VAL A 45 11.12 -0.86 -9.48
CA VAL A 45 10.34 -0.59 -10.71
C VAL A 45 10.73 -1.54 -11.83
N GLU A 46 12.03 -1.74 -12.07
CA GLU A 46 12.54 -2.67 -13.09
C GLU A 46 12.05 -4.11 -12.83
N LEU A 47 12.13 -4.57 -11.56
CA LEU A 47 11.61 -5.88 -11.19
C LEU A 47 10.10 -5.98 -11.44
N THR A 48 9.37 -4.89 -11.16
CA THR A 48 7.91 -4.83 -11.37
C THR A 48 7.57 -4.88 -12.87
N ASN A 49 8.22 -4.05 -13.69
CA ASN A 49 7.99 -4.02 -15.15
C ASN A 49 8.32 -5.38 -15.78
N ALA A 50 9.39 -6.05 -15.30
CA ALA A 50 9.75 -7.40 -15.76
C ALA A 50 8.68 -8.48 -15.45
N GLN A 51 7.69 -8.18 -14.59
CA GLN A 51 6.55 -9.07 -14.36
C GLN A 51 5.40 -8.80 -15.35
N GLU A 52 5.52 -7.80 -16.22
CA GLU A 52 4.51 -7.40 -17.20
C GLU A 52 3.11 -7.24 -16.55
N PRO A 53 2.97 -6.41 -15.48
CA PRO A 53 1.68 -6.22 -14.86
C PRO A 53 0.75 -5.44 -15.78
N ASP A 54 -0.55 -5.73 -15.70
CA ASP A 54 -1.57 -4.93 -16.37
C ASP A 54 -1.83 -3.60 -15.65
N ILE A 55 -1.66 -3.60 -14.32
CA ILE A 55 -1.73 -2.41 -13.47
C ILE A 55 -0.73 -2.51 -12.32
N VAL A 56 -0.32 -1.36 -11.81
CA VAL A 56 0.49 -1.23 -10.59
C VAL A 56 -0.32 -0.51 -9.52
N VAL A 57 -0.35 -1.04 -8.31
CA VAL A 57 -1.03 -0.43 -7.17
C VAL A 57 -0.03 -0.13 -6.06
N LEU A 58 -0.11 1.09 -5.52
CA LEU A 58 0.82 1.63 -4.54
C LEU A 58 0.08 2.03 -3.27
N SER A 59 0.36 1.38 -2.15
CA SER A 59 -0.40 1.56 -0.91
C SER A 59 0.24 2.51 0.11
N GLY A 60 0.87 3.60 -0.37
CA GLY A 60 1.27 4.73 0.48
C GLY A 60 2.69 4.72 1.01
N ASP A 61 3.00 5.76 1.80
CA ASP A 61 4.32 6.08 2.35
C ASP A 61 5.40 6.23 1.26
N PHE A 62 5.11 7.12 0.30
CA PHE A 62 5.99 7.42 -0.83
C PHE A 62 7.25 8.15 -0.41
N VAL A 63 7.14 9.08 0.55
CA VAL A 63 8.29 9.85 1.05
C VAL A 63 8.58 9.53 2.52
N ALA A 64 9.87 9.56 2.89
CA ALA A 64 10.26 9.26 4.26
C ALA A 64 9.87 10.38 5.25
N HIS A 65 10.38 11.59 5.03
CA HIS A 65 10.23 12.70 5.98
C HIS A 65 10.30 14.10 5.39
N SER A 66 10.51 14.26 4.09
CA SER A 66 10.85 15.54 3.47
C SER A 66 10.31 15.65 2.07
N GLN A 67 9.98 16.86 1.66
CA GLN A 67 9.62 17.22 0.28
C GLN A 67 10.85 17.39 -0.63
N GLU A 68 12.06 17.33 -0.07
CA GLU A 68 13.34 17.52 -0.79
C GLU A 68 13.55 16.52 -1.94
N PHE A 69 12.86 15.37 -1.90
CA PHE A 69 13.02 14.27 -2.85
C PHE A 69 11.82 14.05 -3.77
N LEU A 70 10.92 15.03 -3.90
CA LEU A 70 9.74 14.89 -4.74
C LEU A 70 10.06 14.73 -6.23
N ASP A 71 11.12 15.38 -6.73
CA ASP A 71 11.58 15.18 -8.12
C ASP A 71 12.06 13.74 -8.35
N GLN A 72 12.71 13.14 -7.34
CA GLN A 72 13.06 11.71 -7.40
C GLN A 72 11.81 10.83 -7.39
N LEU A 73 10.79 11.18 -6.61
CA LEU A 73 9.51 10.47 -6.62
C LEU A 73 8.84 10.54 -8.00
N VAL A 74 8.83 11.71 -8.64
CA VAL A 74 8.32 11.89 -10.01
C VAL A 74 9.05 10.96 -10.98
N ASP A 75 10.39 10.92 -10.93
CA ASP A 75 11.19 10.06 -11.78
C ASP A 75 10.88 8.57 -11.56
N VAL A 76 10.82 8.13 -10.32
CA VAL A 76 10.53 6.72 -9.97
C VAL A 76 9.15 6.30 -10.46
N ILE A 77 8.12 7.12 -10.23
CA ILE A 77 6.74 6.82 -10.67
C ILE A 77 6.66 6.80 -12.19
N GLY A 78 7.33 7.75 -12.88
CA GLY A 78 7.33 7.81 -14.35
C GLY A 78 8.02 6.65 -15.06
N ARG A 79 8.71 5.76 -14.33
CA ARG A 79 9.36 4.58 -14.89
C ARG A 79 8.49 3.33 -14.93
N PHE A 80 7.32 3.33 -14.29
CA PHE A 80 6.38 2.23 -14.46
C PHE A 80 5.80 2.23 -15.87
N GLU A 81 5.74 1.06 -16.49
CA GLU A 81 5.21 0.88 -17.85
C GLU A 81 3.69 0.68 -17.86
N ALA A 82 3.14 0.12 -16.79
CA ALA A 82 1.71 -0.08 -16.62
C ALA A 82 1.05 1.12 -15.91
N PRO A 83 -0.28 1.33 -16.05
CA PRO A 83 -1.02 2.32 -15.30
C PRO A 83 -0.83 2.17 -13.79
N VAL A 84 -0.58 3.28 -13.09
CA VAL A 84 -0.28 3.32 -11.65
C VAL A 84 -1.43 3.96 -10.89
N PHE A 85 -1.90 3.27 -9.84
CA PHE A 85 -2.91 3.77 -8.90
C PHE A 85 -2.34 3.78 -7.49
N GLY A 86 -2.62 4.83 -6.72
CA GLY A 86 -2.05 4.94 -5.38
C GLY A 86 -2.96 5.63 -4.37
N VAL A 87 -2.70 5.34 -3.10
CA VAL A 87 -3.26 6.04 -1.94
C VAL A 87 -2.13 6.58 -1.09
N LEU A 88 -2.37 7.63 -0.32
CA LEU A 88 -1.35 8.18 0.58
C LEU A 88 -1.23 7.36 1.86
N GLY A 89 -0.01 7.38 2.45
CA GLY A 89 0.27 6.90 3.79
C GLY A 89 0.50 8.04 4.79
N ASN A 90 0.73 7.66 6.04
CA ASN A 90 0.89 8.64 7.11
C ASN A 90 2.16 9.50 6.97
N HIS A 91 3.24 8.98 6.41
CA HIS A 91 4.44 9.77 6.14
C HIS A 91 4.22 10.81 5.06
N ASP A 92 3.39 10.54 4.06
CA ASP A 92 3.02 11.48 3.02
C ASP A 92 2.23 12.66 3.60
N HIS A 93 1.24 12.36 4.45
CA HIS A 93 0.50 13.40 5.18
C HIS A 93 1.39 14.23 6.10
N TRP A 94 2.37 13.60 6.76
CA TRP A 94 3.31 14.34 7.62
C TRP A 94 4.31 15.18 6.83
N SER A 95 4.63 14.78 5.62
CA SER A 95 5.57 15.51 4.77
C SER A 95 4.91 16.63 3.97
N GLY A 96 3.62 16.48 3.66
CA GLY A 96 2.83 17.43 2.87
C GLY A 96 2.04 16.68 1.81
N ALA A 97 0.79 16.33 2.14
CA ALA A 97 -0.04 15.48 1.29
C ALA A 97 -0.27 16.06 -0.12
N ASP A 98 -0.47 17.38 -0.23
CA ASP A 98 -0.76 18.01 -1.50
C ASP A 98 0.44 18.00 -2.45
N GLU A 99 1.64 18.18 -1.89
CA GLU A 99 2.89 18.14 -2.62
C GLU A 99 3.22 16.71 -3.08
N VAL A 100 2.94 15.70 -2.23
CA VAL A 100 3.14 14.30 -2.60
C VAL A 100 2.13 13.90 -3.68
N ARG A 101 0.85 14.29 -3.58
CA ARG A 101 -0.16 14.08 -4.62
C ARG A 101 0.24 14.68 -5.96
N TRP A 102 0.76 15.90 -5.91
CA TRP A 102 1.27 16.57 -7.11
C TRP A 102 2.41 15.78 -7.75
N ALA A 103 3.38 15.33 -6.97
CA ALA A 103 4.51 14.55 -7.50
C ALA A 103 4.06 13.21 -8.10
N LEU A 104 3.14 12.50 -7.43
CA LEU A 104 2.56 11.25 -7.94
C LEU A 104 1.85 11.46 -9.29
N ARG A 105 0.98 12.47 -9.37
CA ARG A 105 0.26 12.80 -10.60
C ARG A 105 1.20 13.25 -11.71
N LYS A 106 2.22 14.04 -11.40
CA LYS A 106 3.25 14.45 -12.36
C LYS A 106 4.04 13.25 -12.89
N GLY A 107 4.29 12.23 -12.07
CA GLY A 107 4.88 10.97 -12.46
C GLY A 107 3.94 10.05 -13.24
N GLY A 108 2.66 10.39 -13.38
CA GLY A 108 1.68 9.62 -14.14
C GLY A 108 0.77 8.70 -13.30
N ALA A 109 0.83 8.74 -11.96
CA ALA A 109 -0.06 7.96 -11.12
C ALA A 109 -1.42 8.64 -10.91
N GLU A 110 -2.50 7.85 -10.90
CA GLU A 110 -3.81 8.26 -10.41
C GLU A 110 -3.85 8.08 -8.89
N VAL A 111 -4.08 9.18 -8.15
CA VAL A 111 -4.18 9.17 -6.69
C VAL A 111 -5.63 9.15 -6.26
N LEU A 112 -6.02 8.10 -5.54
CA LEU A 112 -7.39 7.82 -5.11
C LEU A 112 -7.58 8.29 -3.65
N ASP A 113 -8.03 9.54 -3.49
CA ASP A 113 -8.28 10.14 -2.17
C ASP A 113 -9.73 9.91 -1.73
N ASN A 114 -10.01 8.83 -1.03
CA ASN A 114 -11.37 8.41 -0.69
C ASN A 114 -12.27 8.40 -1.93
N ALA A 115 -11.80 7.77 -2.97
CA ALA A 115 -12.44 7.71 -4.26
C ALA A 115 -12.22 6.33 -4.90
N TRP A 116 -12.98 6.05 -5.94
CA TRP A 116 -12.74 4.89 -6.77
C TRP A 116 -12.71 5.30 -8.25
N THR A 117 -12.04 4.48 -9.03
CA THR A 117 -11.98 4.58 -10.48
C THR A 117 -12.32 3.24 -11.11
N SER A 118 -12.58 3.23 -12.40
CA SER A 118 -12.81 2.01 -13.17
C SER A 118 -11.89 2.01 -14.39
N ILE A 119 -11.17 0.94 -14.57
CA ILE A 119 -10.28 0.72 -15.71
C ILE A 119 -10.75 -0.48 -16.52
N GLU A 120 -10.53 -0.42 -17.82
CA GLU A 120 -10.68 -1.58 -18.69
C GLU A 120 -9.30 -2.21 -18.92
N VAL A 121 -9.17 -3.49 -18.58
CA VAL A 121 -7.95 -4.29 -18.72
C VAL A 121 -8.30 -5.53 -19.55
N LYS A 122 -7.64 -5.75 -20.67
CA LYS A 122 -7.91 -6.92 -21.55
C LYS A 122 -9.41 -7.10 -21.86
N HIS A 123 -10.12 -6.00 -22.12
CA HIS A 123 -11.58 -5.94 -22.33
C HIS A 123 -12.42 -6.34 -21.12
N GLN A 124 -11.86 -6.33 -19.93
CA GLN A 124 -12.52 -6.64 -18.67
C GLN A 124 -12.51 -5.41 -17.76
N ARG A 125 -13.62 -5.17 -17.06
CA ARG A 125 -13.74 -4.01 -16.18
C ARG A 125 -13.29 -4.35 -14.76
N LEU A 126 -12.42 -3.52 -14.21
CA LEU A 126 -11.93 -3.58 -12.83
C LEU A 126 -12.18 -2.25 -12.14
N GLN A 127 -12.81 -2.27 -10.97
CA GLN A 127 -12.92 -1.12 -10.07
C GLN A 127 -11.76 -1.13 -9.06
N ILE A 128 -11.17 0.04 -8.81
CA ILE A 128 -10.09 0.24 -7.86
C ILE A 128 -10.54 1.29 -6.86
N VAL A 129 -10.68 0.90 -5.60
CA VAL A 129 -11.07 1.78 -4.48
C VAL A 129 -9.83 2.23 -3.74
N GLY A 130 -9.67 3.51 -3.52
CA GLY A 130 -8.63 4.09 -2.67
C GLY A 130 -9.20 4.70 -1.41
N LEU A 131 -8.79 4.21 -0.25
CA LEU A 131 -9.09 4.79 1.05
C LEU A 131 -7.88 5.58 1.54
N ASP A 132 -8.06 6.86 1.84
CA ASP A 132 -7.01 7.72 2.38
C ASP A 132 -6.60 7.26 3.78
N ASP A 133 -5.50 7.80 4.31
CA ASP A 133 -4.85 7.27 5.50
C ASP A 133 -5.69 7.39 6.78
N ALA A 134 -6.04 6.24 7.34
CA ALA A 134 -6.79 6.14 8.59
C ALA A 134 -5.96 6.53 9.81
N TYR A 135 -4.63 6.37 9.77
CA TYR A 135 -3.76 6.71 10.90
C TYR A 135 -3.71 8.22 11.14
N THR A 136 -3.82 9.03 10.11
CA THR A 136 -3.90 10.49 10.19
C THR A 136 -5.34 11.01 10.26
N GLY A 137 -6.33 10.12 10.20
CA GLY A 137 -7.75 10.47 10.33
C GLY A 137 -8.37 11.03 9.05
N ASN A 138 -7.77 10.75 7.89
CA ASN A 138 -8.27 11.22 6.59
C ASN A 138 -9.16 10.19 5.87
N ALA A 139 -9.25 8.96 6.36
CA ALA A 139 -10.08 7.91 5.76
C ALA A 139 -11.57 8.24 5.83
N ASP A 140 -12.25 8.19 4.69
CA ASP A 140 -13.72 8.30 4.54
C ASP A 140 -14.24 7.13 3.68
N LEU A 141 -14.57 6.04 4.35
CA LEU A 141 -15.06 4.82 3.72
C LEU A 141 -16.35 5.06 2.92
N THR A 142 -17.25 5.88 3.43
CA THR A 142 -18.53 6.16 2.76
C THR A 142 -18.32 6.87 1.43
N ARG A 143 -17.43 7.84 1.40
CA ARG A 143 -17.04 8.54 0.18
C ARG A 143 -16.30 7.61 -0.78
N ALA A 144 -15.32 6.85 -0.29
CA ALA A 144 -14.49 5.96 -1.08
C ALA A 144 -15.31 4.89 -1.83
N THR A 145 -16.41 4.41 -1.24
CA THR A 145 -17.22 3.30 -1.79
C THR A 145 -18.55 3.75 -2.39
N LYS A 146 -18.80 5.07 -2.47
CA LYS A 146 -20.07 5.60 -2.98
C LYS A 146 -20.24 5.31 -4.47
N GLY A 147 -21.26 4.53 -4.81
CA GLY A 147 -21.61 4.26 -6.21
C GLY A 147 -20.82 3.12 -6.87
N LEU A 148 -20.12 2.29 -6.08
CA LEU A 148 -19.54 1.05 -6.61
C LEU A 148 -20.63 0.15 -7.23
N ASP A 149 -20.32 -0.46 -8.36
CA ASP A 149 -21.16 -1.52 -8.92
C ASP A 149 -20.75 -2.87 -8.29
N PRO A 150 -21.63 -3.48 -7.49
CA PRO A 150 -21.32 -4.74 -6.79
C PRO A 150 -21.14 -5.94 -7.72
N ARG A 151 -21.45 -5.80 -9.02
CA ARG A 151 -21.29 -6.86 -10.02
C ARG A 151 -19.97 -6.78 -10.76
N THR A 152 -19.22 -5.71 -10.55
CA THR A 152 -17.92 -5.50 -11.20
C THR A 152 -16.80 -5.91 -10.25
N ALA A 153 -15.81 -6.64 -10.76
CA ALA A 153 -14.61 -7.00 -10.02
C ALA A 153 -13.99 -5.75 -9.37
N THR A 154 -13.67 -5.84 -8.08
CA THR A 154 -13.20 -4.70 -7.30
C THR A 154 -12.00 -5.09 -6.45
N ILE A 155 -11.00 -4.21 -6.41
CA ILE A 155 -9.88 -4.25 -5.47
C ILE A 155 -9.80 -2.96 -4.67
N GLY A 156 -9.19 -3.02 -3.49
CA GLY A 156 -9.03 -1.87 -2.60
C GLY A 156 -7.58 -1.58 -2.27
N LEU A 157 -7.29 -0.29 -2.06
CA LEU A 157 -6.03 0.21 -1.58
C LEU A 157 -6.26 0.94 -0.26
N SER A 158 -5.52 0.59 0.77
CA SER A 158 -5.45 1.32 2.03
C SER A 158 -4.07 1.16 2.64
N HIS A 159 -3.45 2.25 3.06
CA HIS A 159 -2.15 2.16 3.72
C HIS A 159 -2.24 1.35 5.02
N ILE A 160 -3.31 1.52 5.78
CA ILE A 160 -3.57 0.82 7.05
C ILE A 160 -4.40 -0.43 6.82
N ALA A 161 -3.81 -1.60 7.08
CA ALA A 161 -4.41 -2.89 6.76
C ALA A 161 -5.70 -3.21 7.56
N GLU A 162 -5.86 -2.65 8.74
CA GLU A 162 -7.05 -2.82 9.58
C GLU A 162 -8.33 -2.29 8.95
N GLU A 163 -8.23 -1.38 7.98
CA GLU A 163 -9.37 -0.85 7.23
C GLU A 163 -9.96 -1.86 6.24
N ALA A 164 -9.23 -2.95 5.98
CA ALA A 164 -9.71 -4.02 5.10
C ALA A 164 -11.03 -4.64 5.58
N ASP A 165 -11.21 -4.80 6.91
CA ASP A 165 -12.46 -5.35 7.46
C ASP A 165 -13.68 -4.54 7.00
N ALA A 166 -13.57 -3.22 7.05
CA ALA A 166 -14.64 -2.32 6.64
C ALA A 166 -14.82 -2.24 5.11
N LEU A 167 -13.75 -2.41 4.35
CA LEU A 167 -13.80 -2.50 2.88
C LEU A 167 -14.45 -3.80 2.42
N TRP A 168 -14.20 -4.93 3.10
CA TRP A 168 -14.87 -6.21 2.82
C TRP A 168 -16.39 -6.10 2.97
N ASP A 169 -16.85 -5.42 4.04
CA ASP A 169 -18.28 -5.17 4.26
C ASP A 169 -18.93 -4.29 3.16
N ARG A 170 -18.11 -3.62 2.36
CA ARG A 170 -18.53 -2.82 1.20
C ARG A 170 -18.37 -3.53 -0.14
N GLY A 171 -18.04 -4.81 -0.13
CA GLY A 171 -17.91 -5.62 -1.35
C GLY A 171 -16.57 -5.47 -2.07
N VAL A 172 -15.52 -5.11 -1.34
CA VAL A 172 -14.13 -5.04 -1.86
C VAL A 172 -13.38 -6.28 -1.38
N PRO A 173 -13.33 -7.38 -2.16
CA PRO A 173 -12.88 -8.68 -1.66
C PRO A 173 -11.37 -8.82 -1.52
N MET A 174 -10.57 -7.90 -2.12
CA MET A 174 -9.13 -7.90 -2.02
C MET A 174 -8.62 -6.51 -1.72
N VAL A 175 -7.82 -6.36 -0.66
CA VAL A 175 -7.24 -5.09 -0.23
C VAL A 175 -5.71 -5.19 -0.21
N PHE A 176 -5.02 -4.17 -0.71
CA PHE A 176 -3.57 -4.04 -0.69
C PHE A 176 -3.14 -2.97 0.30
N SER A 177 -2.21 -3.30 1.19
CA SER A 177 -1.80 -2.44 2.31
C SER A 177 -0.30 -2.49 2.59
N GLY A 178 0.18 -1.57 3.43
CA GLY A 178 1.57 -1.46 3.84
C GLY A 178 1.75 -1.14 5.32
N HIS A 179 2.48 -0.04 5.62
CA HIS A 179 2.65 0.57 6.93
C HIS A 179 3.58 -0.16 7.91
N THR A 180 3.48 -1.47 8.04
CA THR A 180 4.16 -2.23 9.10
C THR A 180 5.61 -2.57 8.79
N HIS A 181 6.00 -2.49 7.52
CA HIS A 181 7.33 -2.89 7.00
C HIS A 181 7.74 -4.33 7.38
N ALA A 182 6.80 -5.22 7.62
CA ALA A 182 7.07 -6.53 8.21
C ALA A 182 7.90 -6.45 9.51
N GLY A 183 7.93 -5.27 10.16
CA GLY A 183 8.78 -5.01 11.33
C GLY A 183 10.27 -4.82 11.03
N GLN A 184 10.70 -4.80 9.78
CA GLN A 184 12.10 -4.68 9.27
C GLN A 184 13.10 -5.72 9.84
N VAL A 185 12.91 -6.16 11.09
CA VAL A 185 13.74 -7.17 11.76
C VAL A 185 12.85 -8.35 12.13
N THR A 186 12.91 -9.41 11.33
CA THR A 186 11.97 -10.55 11.40
C THR A 186 12.57 -11.80 12.04
N LEU A 187 13.51 -11.61 12.97
CA LEU A 187 14.13 -12.73 13.68
C LEU A 187 13.11 -13.45 14.58
N ALA A 188 12.96 -14.75 14.41
CA ALA A 188 12.15 -15.64 15.25
C ALA A 188 10.69 -15.19 15.48
N ARG A 189 10.07 -14.49 14.49
CA ARG A 189 8.71 -13.93 14.59
C ARG A 189 8.50 -12.92 15.73
N LEU A 190 9.58 -12.40 16.30
CA LEU A 190 9.51 -11.39 17.37
C LEU A 190 8.79 -10.11 16.89
N HIS A 191 8.91 -9.77 15.61
CA HIS A 191 8.22 -8.65 14.99
C HIS A 191 6.68 -8.79 15.04
N GLU A 192 6.13 -9.99 14.80
CA GLU A 192 4.68 -10.24 14.87
C GLU A 192 4.19 -10.05 16.31
N PHE A 193 4.99 -10.47 17.30
CA PHE A 193 4.67 -10.26 18.69
C PHE A 193 4.70 -8.77 19.08
N ILE A 194 5.74 -8.05 18.68
CA ILE A 194 5.89 -6.62 19.00
C ILE A 194 4.82 -5.81 18.28
N LEU A 195 4.69 -5.94 16.97
CA LEU A 195 3.72 -5.17 16.18
C LEU A 195 2.28 -5.56 16.49
N GLY A 196 1.99 -6.86 16.65
CA GLY A 196 0.66 -7.33 16.96
C GLY A 196 0.26 -7.05 18.41
N ARG A 197 1.04 -7.50 19.41
CA ARG A 197 0.65 -7.40 20.82
C ARG A 197 0.97 -6.06 21.48
N VAL A 198 2.10 -5.44 21.14
CA VAL A 198 2.54 -4.19 21.77
C VAL A 198 2.01 -2.98 21.03
N VAL A 199 2.11 -2.96 19.71
CA VAL A 199 1.62 -1.83 18.88
C VAL A 199 0.14 -1.97 18.54
N GLY A 200 -0.39 -3.19 18.48
CA GLY A 200 -1.81 -3.48 18.29
C GLY A 200 -2.23 -3.63 16.82
N HIS A 201 -1.30 -3.95 15.91
CA HIS A 201 -1.64 -4.27 14.53
C HIS A 201 -2.26 -5.67 14.43
N LYS A 202 -3.42 -5.75 13.76
CA LYS A 202 -4.13 -7.00 13.48
C LYS A 202 -3.46 -7.76 12.34
N TYR A 203 -3.00 -7.04 11.34
CA TYR A 203 -2.36 -7.54 10.14
C TYR A 203 -0.95 -6.98 10.05
N VAL A 204 0.06 -7.85 9.96
CA VAL A 204 1.47 -7.42 10.04
C VAL A 204 2.20 -7.56 8.72
N HIS A 205 2.17 -8.74 8.08
CA HIS A 205 2.86 -8.97 6.80
C HIS A 205 2.33 -10.23 6.12
N GLY A 206 2.10 -10.16 4.83
CA GLY A 206 1.61 -11.25 4.00
C GLY A 206 0.09 -11.23 3.83
N LEU A 207 -0.48 -12.37 3.47
CA LEU A 207 -1.89 -12.51 3.13
C LEU A 207 -2.71 -12.97 4.33
N TYR A 208 -3.79 -12.27 4.63
CA TYR A 208 -4.73 -12.55 5.72
C TYR A 208 -6.17 -12.59 5.21
N GLY A 209 -7.05 -13.18 6.01
CA GLY A 209 -8.46 -13.33 5.68
C GLY A 209 -8.72 -14.55 4.81
N THR A 210 -9.68 -14.49 3.87
CA THR A 210 -9.96 -15.58 2.96
C THR A 210 -10.24 -15.09 1.55
N ARG A 211 -9.62 -15.72 0.57
CA ARG A 211 -9.87 -15.51 -0.85
C ARG A 211 -11.02 -16.37 -1.39
N GLY A 212 -11.42 -17.40 -0.63
CA GLY A 212 -12.48 -18.33 -0.97
C GLY A 212 -13.71 -18.19 -0.08
N GLY A 213 -14.81 -18.89 -0.46
CA GLY A 213 -16.06 -18.93 0.29
C GLY A 213 -17.14 -17.96 -0.24
N GLU A 214 -18.30 -17.95 0.41
CA GLU A 214 -19.47 -17.15 -0.02
C GLU A 214 -19.24 -15.64 0.09
N ARG A 215 -18.37 -15.20 1.03
CA ARG A 215 -18.00 -13.80 1.23
C ARG A 215 -16.49 -13.72 1.41
N PRO A 216 -15.73 -13.79 0.32
CA PRO A 216 -14.28 -13.67 0.40
C PRO A 216 -13.91 -12.26 0.83
N GLY A 217 -12.91 -12.16 1.69
CA GLY A 217 -12.31 -10.90 2.10
C GLY A 217 -10.87 -11.17 2.52
N ALA A 218 -9.92 -10.69 1.72
CA ALA A 218 -8.49 -10.85 1.96
C ALA A 218 -7.78 -9.50 1.96
N VAL A 219 -6.73 -9.38 2.78
CA VAL A 219 -5.80 -8.25 2.76
C VAL A 219 -4.37 -8.75 2.63
N TYR A 220 -3.64 -8.13 1.74
CA TYR A 220 -2.21 -8.33 1.60
C TYR A 220 -1.44 -7.15 2.18
N VAL A 221 -0.52 -7.42 3.09
CA VAL A 221 0.33 -6.41 3.74
C VAL A 221 1.76 -6.60 3.26
N GLY A 222 2.24 -5.69 2.43
CA GLY A 222 3.59 -5.73 1.87
C GLY A 222 4.67 -5.38 2.89
N ALA A 223 5.88 -5.92 2.70
CA ALA A 223 7.05 -5.60 3.53
C ALA A 223 7.68 -4.23 3.18
N GLY A 224 7.25 -3.62 2.09
CA GLY A 224 7.74 -2.33 1.62
C GLY A 224 9.08 -2.37 0.89
N ILE A 225 9.34 -1.34 0.12
CA ILE A 225 10.57 -1.14 -0.68
C ILE A 225 11.62 -0.39 0.12
N GLY A 226 11.23 0.68 0.77
CA GLY A 226 12.12 1.60 1.48
C GLY A 226 12.16 1.40 2.98
N ALA A 227 12.81 2.35 3.63
CA ALA A 227 12.86 2.47 5.08
C ALA A 227 12.77 3.94 5.49
N ALA A 228 11.98 4.23 6.53
CA ALA A 228 11.78 5.60 6.98
C ALA A 228 12.94 6.12 7.86
N VAL A 229 13.56 5.25 8.66
CA VAL A 229 14.55 5.66 9.68
C VAL A 229 15.84 4.86 9.61
N VAL A 230 15.75 3.54 9.56
CA VAL A 230 16.92 2.64 9.59
C VAL A 230 16.92 1.75 8.35
N PRO A 231 17.99 1.72 7.55
CA PRO A 231 18.04 0.95 6.30
C PRO A 231 18.22 -0.56 6.53
N VAL A 232 18.33 -0.99 7.79
CA VAL A 232 18.61 -2.39 8.14
C VAL A 232 17.34 -3.22 8.06
N ARG A 233 17.38 -4.26 7.21
CA ARG A 233 16.36 -5.28 7.08
C ARG A 233 16.99 -6.64 7.37
N LEU A 234 16.42 -7.39 8.33
CA LEU A 234 16.96 -8.67 8.78
C LEU A 234 15.89 -9.75 8.77
N GLY A 235 16.27 -10.94 8.29
CA GLY A 235 15.39 -12.10 8.16
C GLY A 235 14.60 -12.15 6.85
N ALA A 236 14.16 -13.33 6.48
CA ALA A 236 13.53 -13.59 5.19
C ALA A 236 12.29 -12.70 4.92
N ARG A 237 11.46 -12.49 5.95
CA ARG A 237 10.24 -11.66 5.83
C ARG A 237 10.52 -10.14 5.87
N GLY A 238 11.72 -9.73 6.22
CA GLY A 238 12.13 -8.32 6.24
C GLY A 238 12.71 -7.84 4.92
N ARG A 239 12.82 -8.70 3.89
CA ARG A 239 13.33 -8.31 2.57
C ARG A 239 12.41 -7.28 1.91
N ARG A 240 12.97 -6.49 1.00
CA ARG A 240 12.18 -5.63 0.11
C ARG A 240 11.31 -6.49 -0.78
N GLU A 241 10.09 -6.07 -1.02
CA GLU A 241 9.12 -6.97 -1.62
C GLU A 241 8.32 -6.32 -2.73
N VAL A 242 8.18 -7.04 -3.83
CA VAL A 242 7.20 -6.80 -4.89
C VAL A 242 6.24 -7.98 -4.89
N ALA A 243 4.94 -7.72 -4.78
CA ALA A 243 3.93 -8.77 -4.86
C ALA A 243 3.14 -8.66 -6.17
N VAL A 244 2.87 -9.79 -6.79
CA VAL A 244 2.08 -9.88 -8.02
C VAL A 244 0.87 -10.77 -7.77
N PHE A 245 -0.31 -10.24 -8.09
CA PHE A 245 -1.57 -10.94 -7.97
C PHE A 245 -2.15 -11.17 -9.37
N GLU A 246 -2.46 -12.40 -9.69
CA GLU A 246 -3.20 -12.73 -10.90
C GLU A 246 -4.67 -12.93 -10.56
N LEU A 247 -5.46 -11.90 -10.86
CA LEU A 247 -6.90 -11.91 -10.63
C LEU A 247 -7.56 -12.77 -11.72
N GLY A 248 -8.50 -13.61 -11.33
CA GLY A 248 -9.09 -14.59 -12.24
C GLY A 248 -8.42 -15.95 -12.21
N ALA A 249 -7.17 -16.07 -11.71
CA ALA A 249 -6.53 -17.33 -11.49
C ALA A 249 -7.12 -18.08 -10.28
N SER A 250 -7.18 -19.42 -10.37
CA SER A 250 -7.62 -20.25 -9.25
C SER A 250 -6.62 -20.21 -8.09
N ILE A 251 -7.11 -20.20 -6.85
CA ILE A 251 -6.26 -20.30 -5.65
C ILE A 251 -5.42 -21.59 -5.76
N GLY A 252 -4.13 -21.47 -5.48
CA GLY A 252 -3.18 -22.58 -5.62
C GLY A 252 -2.59 -22.74 -7.03
N ALA A 253 -2.89 -21.84 -7.96
CA ALA A 253 -2.30 -21.84 -9.30
C ALA A 253 -0.77 -21.63 -9.30
N PHE A 254 -0.23 -21.07 -8.22
CA PHE A 254 1.20 -20.87 -7.99
C PHE A 254 1.65 -21.73 -6.81
N GLU A 255 2.84 -22.30 -6.87
CA GLU A 255 3.37 -23.20 -5.82
C GLU A 255 3.78 -22.44 -4.56
N GLU A 256 4.01 -21.14 -4.64
CA GLU A 256 4.53 -20.31 -3.56
C GLU A 256 3.49 -19.34 -3.01
N HIS A 257 3.54 -19.10 -1.68
CA HIS A 257 2.84 -18.03 -0.99
C HIS A 257 1.29 -18.11 -0.95
N HIS A 258 0.71 -19.32 -0.98
CA HIS A 258 -0.75 -19.50 -1.02
C HIS A 258 -1.46 -19.39 0.32
N GLU A 259 -0.74 -19.58 1.43
CA GLU A 259 -1.35 -19.70 2.74
C GLU A 259 -1.81 -18.36 3.29
N GLU A 260 -3.08 -18.29 3.64
CA GLU A 260 -3.67 -17.17 4.36
C GLU A 260 -3.32 -17.28 5.85
N GLN A 261 -2.81 -16.20 6.40
CA GLN A 261 -2.38 -16.15 7.79
C GLN A 261 -3.55 -15.82 8.72
N GLN A 262 -3.45 -16.25 9.96
CA GLN A 262 -4.38 -15.81 11.00
C GLN A 262 -3.97 -14.42 11.53
N PRO A 263 -4.95 -13.53 11.78
CA PRO A 263 -4.67 -12.22 12.35
C PRO A 263 -3.94 -12.34 13.68
N ALA A 264 -3.03 -11.39 13.95
CA ALA A 264 -2.38 -11.33 15.25
C ALA A 264 -3.42 -11.07 16.35
N ARG A 265 -3.30 -11.76 17.49
CA ARG A 265 -4.15 -11.54 18.66
C ARG A 265 -3.73 -10.24 19.36
N GLY A 266 -3.94 -9.11 18.71
CA GLY A 266 -3.73 -7.78 19.25
C GLY A 266 -5.01 -7.21 19.86
N ARG A 267 -4.89 -6.29 20.82
CA ARG A 267 -6.02 -5.43 21.18
C ARG A 267 -6.07 -4.31 20.15
N ALA A 268 -7.19 -4.16 19.47
CA ALA A 268 -7.44 -2.96 18.70
C ALA A 268 -7.18 -1.72 19.59
N PRO A 269 -6.46 -0.70 19.10
CA PRO A 269 -6.24 0.51 19.88
C PRO A 269 -7.57 1.09 20.35
N SER A 270 -7.66 1.54 21.60
CA SER A 270 -8.87 2.20 22.09
C SER A 270 -9.18 3.43 21.24
N VAL A 271 -10.46 3.82 21.18
CA VAL A 271 -10.90 5.04 20.47
C VAL A 271 -10.12 6.27 20.94
N GLU A 272 -9.82 6.33 22.23
CA GLU A 272 -9.03 7.41 22.83
C GLU A 272 -7.58 7.40 22.32
N LEU A 273 -6.96 6.23 22.23
CA LEU A 273 -5.60 6.09 21.70
C LEU A 273 -5.55 6.44 20.20
N ARG A 274 -6.56 6.04 19.41
CA ARG A 274 -6.68 6.43 18.00
C ARG A 274 -6.79 7.95 17.87
N ARG A 275 -7.69 8.60 18.65
CA ARG A 275 -7.83 10.07 18.67
C ARG A 275 -6.52 10.78 19.03
N LYS A 276 -5.83 10.29 20.06
CA LYS A 276 -4.53 10.85 20.46
C LYS A 276 -3.51 10.75 19.34
N ARG A 277 -3.39 9.61 18.68
CA ARG A 277 -2.48 9.40 17.54
C ARG A 277 -2.78 10.35 16.37
N VAL A 278 -4.06 10.56 16.06
CA VAL A 278 -4.50 11.51 15.02
C VAL A 278 -4.05 12.94 15.37
N VAL A 279 -4.28 13.39 16.60
CA VAL A 279 -3.87 14.74 17.04
C VAL A 279 -2.35 14.90 17.01
N GLU A 280 -1.60 13.90 17.49
CA GLU A 280 -0.14 13.92 17.45
C GLU A 280 0.39 13.94 16.00
N ALA A 281 -0.22 13.16 15.10
CA ALA A 281 0.13 13.14 13.68
C ALA A 281 -0.12 14.50 13.00
N GLN A 282 -1.27 15.12 13.24
CA GLN A 282 -1.60 16.45 12.71
C GLN A 282 -0.62 17.52 13.21
N GLN A 283 -0.26 17.49 14.50
CA GLN A 283 0.73 18.42 15.06
C GLN A 283 2.12 18.23 14.44
N LYS A 284 2.52 16.97 14.21
CA LYS A 284 3.79 16.60 13.57
C LYS A 284 3.83 17.06 12.11
N SER A 285 2.73 16.89 11.38
CA SER A 285 2.54 17.39 10.02
C SER A 285 2.69 18.91 9.96
N ALA A 286 1.97 19.64 10.81
CA ALA A 286 2.03 21.11 10.84
C ALA A 286 3.45 21.62 11.11
N LYS A 287 4.19 20.98 12.04
CA LYS A 287 5.59 21.33 12.34
C LYS A 287 6.50 21.09 11.13
N ARG A 288 6.34 19.98 10.42
CA ARG A 288 7.15 19.65 9.24
C ARG A 288 6.88 20.58 8.07
N ARG A 289 5.60 20.88 7.79
CA ARG A 289 5.24 21.87 6.78
C ARG A 289 5.84 23.25 7.08
N ALA A 290 5.79 23.70 8.33
CA ALA A 290 6.41 24.95 8.72
C ALA A 290 7.93 24.94 8.55
N ALA A 291 8.59 23.81 8.84
CA ALA A 291 10.03 23.67 8.64
C ALA A 291 10.42 23.65 7.15
N ALA A 292 9.65 22.98 6.30
CA ALA A 292 9.85 22.95 4.85
C ALA A 292 9.72 24.37 4.24
N ARG A 293 8.66 25.11 4.59
CA ARG A 293 8.47 26.50 4.15
C ARG A 293 9.62 27.42 4.57
N ARG A 294 10.17 27.24 5.78
CA ARG A 294 11.34 28.03 6.25
C ARG A 294 12.59 27.73 5.43
N LYS A 295 12.72 26.56 4.82
CA LYS A 295 13.84 26.17 3.94
C LYS A 295 13.63 26.59 2.48
N GLY A 296 12.54 27.31 2.17
CA GLY A 296 12.24 27.73 0.80
C GLY A 296 11.82 26.57 -0.13
N ILE A 297 11.51 25.40 0.41
CA ILE A 297 11.04 24.25 -0.38
C ILE A 297 9.59 24.53 -0.76
N ASN A 298 9.37 24.97 -1.99
CA ASN A 298 8.04 25.11 -2.59
C ASN A 298 7.99 24.26 -3.86
N PRO A 299 7.37 23.06 -3.83
CA PRO A 299 7.29 22.17 -4.98
C PRO A 299 6.41 22.74 -6.12
N PHE A 300 5.67 23.82 -5.88
CA PHE A 300 4.82 24.50 -6.86
C PHE A 300 5.46 25.79 -7.42
N ALA A 301 6.69 26.11 -7.05
CA ALA A 301 7.44 27.19 -7.71
C ALA A 301 7.87 26.68 -9.09
N GLU A 302 7.32 27.32 -10.14
CA GLU A 302 7.75 27.15 -11.53
C GLU A 302 9.23 27.51 -11.73
#